data_6034334bde81d3d634ac2b3fe176ce5e
#
_entry.id   6034334bde81d3d634ac2b3fe176ce5e
#
_cell.length_a   1.000
_cell.length_b   1.000
_cell.length_c   1.000
_cell.angle_alpha   90.00
_cell.angle_beta   90.00
_cell.angle_gamma   90.00
#
_symmetry.space_group_name_H-M   'P 1'
#
loop_
_entity.id
_entity.type
_entity.pdbx_description
1 polymer ?
#
loop_
_entity_poly.entity_id
_entity_poly.type
_entity_poly.pdbx_seq_one_letter_code
_entity_poly.pdbx_strand_id
1 'polypeptide(L)'
;MTDNILGNLQQKKHNMNGNKISGAEAIIKSFLSEGVDTVFGYPGGAIIPVYDVLYGYKKELRHILVRHEQAAIHAAQGYARVTGRTGVAMVTSGPGATNIITGITDALIDSTPLVVITGQVGNSGLGTDAFQETDVIGITQPVTKWSCQVRRAEDIPEAIARAFHIASTGRPGPVVLDITKDAQVHTMEWHYEKCNFIRSYIPYPDISDEAVAQAAELINNAERPMIIAGHGVMISGAEKELAEMAEKADIPIVCTLLGLSSIPSSHPLYKGMAGMHGNIGPNVNTNKCDVLIAIGMRFDDRVTGDTSKYAPQAKIVHIDIDPSEFNKNIRATVPVLGDAKTVLGKLIPMLRKNGHKEWLTTFNRPEAVEYEKVIKPETEPTEGMMNMGEVARRVSEAANNDAILVTDVGQNQMLSARYFKFSRPDSIVTSGGLGTMGFGLPAAIGAKIGQPGRQVCLFVGDGGLQMTIQELGTIFEYKVPVKIILLNNNFLGMVRQWQELFFHKHYSETPMVNPDFVALCKAYGIKGEDVVERKDLGQAIKRMLDSDEAYLLNVCIQPYNMVFPMTPAGSNVDNIMLNATEHYI
;
A
#
# COMPACT_ATOMS: atom_id res chain seq x y z
N MET A 1 -48.31 2.53 26.94
CA MET A 1 -47.62 1.40 27.64
C MET A 1 -46.29 1.02 27.01
N THR A 2 -45.93 1.54 25.83
CA THR A 2 -44.69 1.25 25.14
C THR A 2 -43.51 2.13 25.55
N ASP A 3 -43.77 3.37 26.05
CA ASP A 3 -42.71 4.30 26.43
C ASP A 3 -42.06 4.04 27.81
N ASN A 4 -42.74 3.28 28.67
CA ASN A 4 -42.21 2.93 30.00
C ASN A 4 -41.29 1.71 30.01
N ILE A 5 -41.25 0.90 28.94
CA ILE A 5 -40.40 -0.27 28.86
C ILE A 5 -39.00 0.14 28.34
N LEU A 6 -38.92 1.11 27.42
CA LEU A 6 -37.65 1.66 26.91
C LEU A 6 -36.91 2.52 27.95
N GLY A 7 -37.63 3.28 28.78
CA GLY A 7 -37.05 4.10 29.86
C GLY A 7 -36.43 3.23 30.99
N ASN A 8 -37.06 2.10 31.32
CA ASN A 8 -36.54 1.17 32.35
C ASN A 8 -35.34 0.32 31.90
N LEU A 9 -35.16 0.11 30.60
CA LEU A 9 -33.99 -0.56 30.04
C LEU A 9 -32.76 0.35 30.01
N GLN A 10 -32.95 1.65 29.84
CA GLN A 10 -31.86 2.61 29.87
C GLN A 10 -31.35 2.93 31.28
N GLN A 11 -32.22 2.93 32.31
CA GLN A 11 -31.79 3.18 33.70
C GLN A 11 -31.17 1.95 34.40
N LYS A 12 -31.40 0.72 33.92
CA LYS A 12 -30.76 -0.50 34.48
C LYS A 12 -29.31 -0.68 34.05
N LYS A 13 -28.81 0.04 33.08
CA LYS A 13 -27.41 -0.06 32.59
C LYS A 13 -26.39 0.81 33.35
N HIS A 14 -26.80 1.64 34.34
CA HIS A 14 -25.88 2.60 34.98
C HIS A 14 -25.54 2.34 36.45
N ASN A 15 -25.91 1.19 37.00
CA ASN A 15 -25.56 0.86 38.40
C ASN A 15 -25.19 -0.60 38.55
N MET A 16 -24.03 -1.01 38.07
CA MET A 16 -23.39 -2.26 38.51
C MET A 16 -21.88 -2.03 38.69
N ASN A 17 -21.44 -2.26 39.89
CA ASN A 17 -20.08 -2.38 40.42
C ASN A 17 -18.91 -2.23 39.42
N GLY A 18 -18.17 -1.23 39.63
CA GLY A 18 -17.05 -0.49 39.06
C GLY A 18 -16.03 -1.15 38.15
N ASN A 19 -16.07 -2.41 37.71
CA ASN A 19 -15.01 -2.93 36.83
C ASN A 19 -15.41 -4.12 35.94
N LYS A 20 -16.64 -4.63 35.99
CA LYS A 20 -17.06 -5.76 35.15
C LYS A 20 -17.69 -5.29 33.86
N ILE A 21 -17.13 -5.74 32.73
CA ILE A 21 -17.61 -5.43 31.38
C ILE A 21 -17.77 -6.73 30.57
N SER A 22 -18.50 -6.67 29.45
CA SER A 22 -18.53 -7.80 28.49
C SER A 22 -17.24 -7.86 27.67
N GLY A 23 -16.96 -9.05 27.11
CA GLY A 23 -15.84 -9.19 26.17
C GLY A 23 -16.00 -8.30 24.94
N ALA A 24 -17.23 -8.07 24.47
CA ALA A 24 -17.53 -7.11 23.40
C ALA A 24 -17.10 -5.68 23.77
N GLU A 25 -17.39 -5.25 25.00
CA GLU A 25 -16.92 -3.95 25.48
C GLU A 25 -15.41 -3.91 25.68
N ALA A 26 -14.80 -5.03 26.10
CA ALA A 26 -13.36 -5.16 26.22
C ALA A 26 -12.66 -4.96 24.86
N ILE A 27 -13.23 -5.45 23.75
CA ILE A 27 -12.69 -5.19 22.39
C ILE A 27 -12.65 -3.69 22.11
N ILE A 28 -13.78 -2.98 22.29
CA ILE A 28 -13.87 -1.54 22.01
C ILE A 28 -12.92 -0.73 22.89
N LYS A 29 -12.88 -1.02 24.19
CA LYS A 29 -12.00 -0.31 25.13
C LYS A 29 -10.52 -0.60 24.87
N SER A 30 -10.17 -1.81 24.41
CA SER A 30 -8.81 -2.15 23.99
C SER A 30 -8.40 -1.34 22.77
N PHE A 31 -9.26 -1.20 21.75
CA PHE A 31 -9.01 -0.35 20.61
C PHE A 31 -8.74 1.12 21.02
N LEU A 32 -9.59 1.67 21.88
CA LEU A 32 -9.39 3.03 22.38
C LEU A 32 -8.09 3.17 23.18
N SER A 33 -7.70 2.15 23.97
CA SER A 33 -6.43 2.12 24.70
C SER A 33 -5.20 2.07 23.78
N GLU A 34 -5.34 1.46 22.59
CA GLU A 34 -4.32 1.48 21.52
C GLU A 34 -4.36 2.76 20.67
N GLY A 35 -5.30 3.66 20.93
CA GLY A 35 -5.44 4.92 20.23
C GLY A 35 -6.13 4.80 18.87
N VAL A 36 -6.91 3.73 18.66
CA VAL A 36 -7.72 3.58 17.44
C VAL A 36 -8.87 4.57 17.46
N ASP A 37 -9.02 5.32 16.38
CA ASP A 37 -10.13 6.26 16.18
C ASP A 37 -11.08 5.83 15.05
N THR A 38 -10.63 4.92 14.18
CA THR A 38 -11.37 4.50 13.00
C THR A 38 -11.26 2.98 12.80
N VAL A 39 -12.38 2.32 12.56
CA VAL A 39 -12.50 0.90 12.22
C VAL A 39 -13.29 0.76 10.94
N PHE A 40 -12.80 -0.07 10.02
CA PHE A 40 -13.52 -0.43 8.79
C PHE A 40 -14.17 -1.81 8.98
N GLY A 41 -15.41 -1.99 8.55
CA GLY A 41 -15.99 -3.30 8.78
C GLY A 41 -17.37 -3.51 8.20
N TYR A 42 -17.86 -4.75 8.40
CA TYR A 42 -19.18 -5.17 7.99
C TYR A 42 -19.81 -6.06 9.07
N PRO A 43 -21.00 -5.71 9.60
CA PRO A 43 -21.66 -6.48 10.65
C PRO A 43 -22.22 -7.79 10.13
N GLY A 44 -22.32 -8.78 11.04
CA GLY A 44 -22.98 -10.06 10.80
C GLY A 44 -23.22 -10.80 12.11
N GLY A 45 -23.88 -11.96 12.06
CA GLY A 45 -24.44 -12.65 13.23
C GLY A 45 -23.46 -12.96 14.36
N ALA A 46 -22.21 -13.31 14.02
CA ALA A 46 -21.20 -13.70 14.99
C ALA A 46 -20.46 -12.52 15.64
N ILE A 47 -20.62 -11.29 15.13
CA ILE A 47 -19.97 -10.08 15.66
C ILE A 47 -20.97 -9.06 16.22
N ILE A 48 -22.28 -9.33 16.15
CA ILE A 48 -23.34 -8.45 16.65
C ILE A 48 -23.10 -7.94 18.08
N PRO A 49 -22.62 -8.74 19.04
CA PRO A 49 -22.39 -8.23 20.40
C PRO A 49 -21.42 -7.04 20.44
N VAL A 50 -20.38 -7.04 19.59
CA VAL A 50 -19.43 -5.92 19.49
C VAL A 50 -20.08 -4.70 18.84
N TYR A 51 -20.92 -4.89 17.83
CA TYR A 51 -21.65 -3.79 17.18
C TYR A 51 -22.72 -3.17 18.09
N ASP A 52 -23.35 -3.97 18.97
CA ASP A 52 -24.28 -3.44 19.98
C ASP A 52 -23.56 -2.50 20.96
N VAL A 53 -22.40 -2.93 21.46
CA VAL A 53 -21.57 -2.08 22.34
C VAL A 53 -21.06 -0.85 21.60
N LEU A 54 -20.60 -0.98 20.37
CA LEU A 54 -20.08 0.11 19.54
C LEU A 54 -21.10 1.26 19.40
N TYR A 55 -22.40 0.97 19.46
CA TYR A 55 -23.44 1.99 19.43
C TYR A 55 -23.25 3.05 20.53
N GLY A 56 -22.76 2.66 21.71
CA GLY A 56 -22.47 3.55 22.83
C GLY A 56 -21.18 4.36 22.68
N TYR A 57 -20.28 3.95 21.78
CA TYR A 57 -18.93 4.55 21.61
C TYR A 57 -18.74 5.31 20.29
N LYS A 58 -19.82 5.65 19.57
CA LYS A 58 -19.77 6.31 18.25
C LYS A 58 -19.07 7.67 18.24
N LYS A 59 -18.91 8.32 19.39
CA LYS A 59 -18.22 9.62 19.51
C LYS A 59 -16.70 9.44 19.59
N GLU A 60 -16.25 8.34 20.17
CA GLU A 60 -14.86 8.04 20.44
C GLU A 60 -14.24 7.17 19.34
N LEU A 61 -15.03 6.25 18.77
CA LEU A 61 -14.60 5.29 17.77
C LEU A 61 -15.49 5.37 16.52
N ARG A 62 -14.95 5.89 15.44
CA ARG A 62 -15.64 5.97 14.15
C ARG A 62 -15.64 4.60 13.48
N HIS A 63 -16.79 4.11 13.07
CA HIS A 63 -16.92 2.94 12.24
C HIS A 63 -17.31 3.33 10.82
N ILE A 64 -16.61 2.77 9.83
CA ILE A 64 -16.89 2.94 8.40
C ILE A 64 -17.49 1.63 7.88
N LEU A 65 -18.76 1.67 7.55
CA LEU A 65 -19.47 0.54 6.95
C LEU A 65 -19.11 0.44 5.47
N VAL A 66 -18.33 -0.56 5.12
CA VAL A 66 -18.01 -0.90 3.73
C VAL A 66 -19.16 -1.68 3.07
N ARG A 67 -19.02 -2.04 1.80
CA ARG A 67 -20.02 -2.84 1.08
C ARG A 67 -19.57 -4.29 0.83
N HIS A 68 -18.29 -4.56 1.13
CA HIS A 68 -17.69 -5.89 1.06
C HIS A 68 -16.50 -5.98 2.01
N GLU A 69 -16.27 -7.11 2.67
CA GLU A 69 -15.24 -7.26 3.70
C GLU A 69 -13.81 -7.11 3.15
N GLN A 70 -13.57 -7.52 1.91
CA GLN A 70 -12.30 -7.25 1.23
C GLN A 70 -11.99 -5.75 1.19
N ALA A 71 -13.01 -4.93 0.95
CA ALA A 71 -12.87 -3.48 0.93
C ALA A 71 -12.54 -2.90 2.32
N ALA A 72 -13.00 -3.53 3.41
CA ALA A 72 -12.61 -3.12 4.76
C ALA A 72 -11.09 -3.23 4.96
N ILE A 73 -10.50 -4.32 4.47
CA ILE A 73 -9.05 -4.53 4.58
C ILE A 73 -8.28 -3.54 3.70
N HIS A 74 -8.68 -3.33 2.46
CA HIS A 74 -8.00 -2.36 1.59
C HIS A 74 -8.15 -0.92 2.08
N ALA A 75 -9.30 -0.54 2.65
CA ALA A 75 -9.48 0.77 3.28
C ALA A 75 -8.59 0.92 4.53
N ALA A 76 -8.52 -0.12 5.37
CA ALA A 76 -7.61 -0.14 6.52
C ALA A 76 -6.14 -0.02 6.09
N GLN A 77 -5.74 -0.63 4.96
CA GLN A 77 -4.41 -0.46 4.39
C GLN A 77 -4.16 0.97 3.92
N GLY A 78 -5.10 1.55 3.15
CA GLY A 78 -4.99 2.94 2.70
C GLY A 78 -4.84 3.91 3.87
N TYR A 79 -5.63 3.70 4.94
CA TYR A 79 -5.52 4.47 6.18
C TYR A 79 -4.14 4.30 6.84
N ALA A 80 -3.69 3.05 6.99
CA ALA A 80 -2.42 2.76 7.66
C ALA A 80 -1.22 3.40 6.94
N ARG A 81 -1.16 3.29 5.62
CA ARG A 81 -0.03 3.80 4.81
C ARG A 81 0.12 5.31 4.83
N VAL A 82 -0.98 6.05 4.95
CA VAL A 82 -0.91 7.53 4.95
C VAL A 82 -0.85 8.13 6.35
N THR A 83 -1.11 7.34 7.40
CA THR A 83 -1.09 7.81 8.80
C THR A 83 0.08 7.28 9.60
N GLY A 84 0.76 6.23 9.13
CA GLY A 84 1.76 5.49 9.89
C GLY A 84 1.18 4.70 11.08
N ARG A 85 -0.17 4.57 11.18
CA ARG A 85 -0.86 3.91 12.28
C ARG A 85 -1.37 2.54 11.85
N THR A 86 -1.54 1.62 12.78
CA THR A 86 -2.14 0.32 12.50
C THR A 86 -3.59 0.48 12.04
N GLY A 87 -3.91 -0.06 10.86
CA GLY A 87 -5.28 -0.10 10.35
C GLY A 87 -6.08 -1.19 11.08
N VAL A 88 -7.36 -0.93 11.32
CA VAL A 88 -8.24 -1.87 12.03
C VAL A 88 -9.45 -2.22 11.19
N ALA A 89 -9.72 -3.52 11.06
CA ALA A 89 -10.93 -4.01 10.41
C ALA A 89 -11.69 -5.01 11.31
N MET A 90 -13.02 -5.06 11.15
CA MET A 90 -13.88 -5.92 11.95
C MET A 90 -14.98 -6.54 11.10
N VAL A 91 -15.04 -7.88 11.05
CA VAL A 91 -15.94 -8.63 10.19
C VAL A 91 -16.58 -9.83 10.94
N THR A 92 -17.59 -10.42 10.35
CA THR A 92 -18.26 -11.60 10.92
C THR A 92 -17.54 -12.91 10.55
N SER A 93 -18.05 -14.03 11.02
CA SER A 93 -17.59 -15.39 10.70
C SER A 93 -17.89 -15.82 9.26
N GLY A 94 -17.46 -17.01 8.91
CA GLY A 94 -17.75 -17.65 7.62
C GLY A 94 -17.36 -16.79 6.45
N PRO A 95 -18.34 -16.38 5.58
CA PRO A 95 -18.04 -15.59 4.40
C PRO A 95 -17.39 -14.25 4.73
N GLY A 96 -17.71 -13.62 5.87
CA GLY A 96 -17.03 -12.39 6.30
C GLY A 96 -15.53 -12.61 6.54
N ALA A 97 -15.17 -13.69 7.22
CA ALA A 97 -13.78 -14.04 7.47
C ALA A 97 -13.06 -14.52 6.20
N THR A 98 -13.70 -15.26 5.30
CA THR A 98 -13.06 -15.72 4.06
C THR A 98 -12.85 -14.59 3.06
N ASN A 99 -13.73 -13.59 3.02
CA ASN A 99 -13.61 -12.44 2.14
C ASN A 99 -12.42 -11.51 2.45
N ILE A 100 -11.82 -11.60 3.66
CA ILE A 100 -10.66 -10.76 4.00
C ILE A 100 -9.32 -11.31 3.46
N ILE A 101 -9.26 -12.56 3.02
CA ILE A 101 -8.01 -13.28 2.75
C ILE A 101 -7.14 -12.56 1.71
N THR A 102 -7.72 -12.14 0.59
CA THR A 102 -6.99 -11.36 -0.42
C THR A 102 -6.38 -10.10 0.18
N GLY A 103 -7.16 -9.34 0.95
CA GLY A 103 -6.69 -8.08 1.54
C GLY A 103 -5.59 -8.27 2.58
N ILE A 104 -5.68 -9.28 3.45
CA ILE A 104 -4.62 -9.55 4.44
C ILE A 104 -3.35 -10.10 3.78
N THR A 105 -3.47 -10.90 2.70
CA THR A 105 -2.32 -11.37 1.92
C THR A 105 -1.58 -10.18 1.29
N ASP A 106 -2.31 -9.25 0.72
CA ASP A 106 -1.78 -8.00 0.17
C ASP A 106 -1.04 -7.18 1.24
N ALA A 107 -1.64 -7.03 2.41
CA ALA A 107 -1.03 -6.33 3.54
C ALA A 107 0.27 -6.99 4.04
N LEU A 108 0.32 -8.33 4.06
CA LEU A 108 1.53 -9.06 4.47
C LEU A 108 2.69 -8.81 3.50
N ILE A 109 2.44 -8.96 2.20
CA ILE A 109 3.47 -8.79 1.17
C ILE A 109 4.02 -7.37 1.15
N ASP A 110 3.16 -6.37 1.33
CA ASP A 110 3.51 -4.95 1.30
C ASP A 110 3.89 -4.39 2.68
N SER A 111 3.97 -5.24 3.70
CA SER A 111 4.37 -4.87 5.07
C SER A 111 3.48 -3.77 5.69
N THR A 112 2.17 -3.88 5.51
CA THR A 112 1.19 -2.92 6.06
C THR A 112 0.65 -3.41 7.40
N PRO A 113 0.77 -2.64 8.50
CA PRO A 113 0.30 -3.05 9.81
C PRO A 113 -1.22 -3.05 9.89
N LEU A 114 -1.82 -4.21 10.16
CA LEU A 114 -3.27 -4.36 10.34
C LEU A 114 -3.59 -5.22 11.56
N VAL A 115 -4.66 -4.87 12.27
CA VAL A 115 -5.33 -5.74 13.24
C VAL A 115 -6.75 -5.99 12.76
N VAL A 116 -7.07 -7.26 12.54
CA VAL A 116 -8.37 -7.68 12.01
C VAL A 116 -9.06 -8.55 13.03
N ILE A 117 -10.30 -8.20 13.40
CA ILE A 117 -11.16 -9.00 14.26
C ILE A 117 -12.18 -9.72 13.39
N THR A 118 -12.22 -11.05 13.52
CA THR A 118 -13.31 -11.87 12.99
C THR A 118 -14.19 -12.35 14.15
N GLY A 119 -15.50 -12.23 14.02
CA GLY A 119 -16.41 -12.95 14.90
C GLY A 119 -16.41 -14.44 14.56
N GLN A 120 -16.63 -15.30 15.56
CA GLN A 120 -16.71 -16.74 15.36
C GLN A 120 -17.95 -17.31 16.05
N VAL A 121 -18.38 -18.49 15.65
CA VAL A 121 -19.46 -19.24 16.32
C VAL A 121 -19.13 -19.46 17.80
N GLY A 122 -20.12 -19.81 18.62
CA GLY A 122 -19.87 -20.14 20.02
C GLY A 122 -18.99 -21.39 20.19
N ASN A 123 -18.31 -21.50 21.33
CA ASN A 123 -17.36 -22.60 21.61
C ASN A 123 -17.91 -24.00 21.36
N SER A 124 -19.21 -24.21 21.64
CA SER A 124 -19.88 -25.50 21.42
C SER A 124 -20.14 -25.81 19.95
N GLY A 125 -20.09 -24.82 19.08
CA GLY A 125 -20.26 -24.95 17.64
C GLY A 125 -18.97 -25.21 16.87
N LEU A 126 -17.80 -25.00 17.50
CA LEU A 126 -16.52 -25.17 16.83
C LEU A 126 -16.25 -26.64 16.47
N GLY A 127 -15.89 -26.85 15.18
CA GLY A 127 -15.62 -28.20 14.64
C GLY A 127 -16.86 -29.03 14.38
N THR A 128 -18.04 -28.40 14.31
CA THR A 128 -19.33 -29.11 14.09
C THR A 128 -19.96 -28.79 12.74
N ASP A 129 -19.29 -28.05 11.86
CA ASP A 129 -19.84 -27.48 10.63
C ASP A 129 -21.08 -26.60 10.89
N ALA A 130 -21.04 -25.86 12.00
CA ALA A 130 -22.09 -24.92 12.36
C ALA A 130 -22.30 -23.86 11.29
N PHE A 131 -23.52 -23.29 11.23
CA PHE A 131 -23.82 -22.23 10.24
C PHE A 131 -22.82 -21.07 10.31
N GLN A 132 -22.19 -20.78 9.19
CA GLN A 132 -21.12 -19.77 9.05
C GLN A 132 -19.87 -20.04 9.92
N GLU A 133 -19.61 -21.28 10.31
CA GLU A 133 -18.32 -21.67 10.84
C GLU A 133 -17.28 -21.76 9.71
N THR A 134 -16.06 -21.37 9.99
CA THR A 134 -14.89 -21.55 9.13
C THR A 134 -13.64 -21.64 10.01
N ASP A 135 -12.69 -22.49 9.64
CA ASP A 135 -11.36 -22.53 10.28
C ASP A 135 -10.55 -21.28 9.88
N VAL A 136 -10.84 -20.18 10.56
CA VAL A 136 -10.19 -18.88 10.30
C VAL A 136 -8.70 -18.96 10.56
N ILE A 137 -8.27 -19.70 11.58
CA ILE A 137 -6.84 -19.81 11.91
C ILE A 137 -6.10 -20.55 10.82
N GLY A 138 -6.64 -21.69 10.36
CA GLY A 138 -6.02 -22.47 9.28
C GLY A 138 -5.85 -21.68 7.98
N ILE A 139 -6.83 -20.88 7.59
CA ILE A 139 -6.77 -20.09 6.34
C ILE A 139 -5.97 -18.80 6.47
N THR A 140 -5.81 -18.24 7.67
CA THR A 140 -5.07 -16.98 7.87
C THR A 140 -3.62 -17.19 8.27
N GLN A 141 -3.26 -18.33 8.82
CA GLN A 141 -1.90 -18.62 9.30
C GLN A 141 -0.80 -18.33 8.24
N PRO A 142 -0.92 -18.74 6.96
CA PRO A 142 0.13 -18.51 5.97
C PRO A 142 0.18 -17.06 5.44
N VAL A 143 -0.81 -16.25 5.74
CA VAL A 143 -0.96 -14.87 5.20
C VAL A 143 -0.98 -13.80 6.28
N THR A 144 -0.54 -14.13 7.50
CA THR A 144 -0.46 -13.19 8.63
C THR A 144 0.86 -13.32 9.38
N LYS A 145 1.24 -12.29 10.12
CA LYS A 145 2.33 -12.40 11.09
C LYS A 145 1.95 -13.26 12.29
N TRP A 146 0.68 -13.18 12.67
CA TRP A 146 0.11 -13.96 13.76
C TRP A 146 -1.40 -14.04 13.59
N SER A 147 -1.96 -15.21 13.93
CA SER A 147 -3.39 -15.41 14.07
C SER A 147 -3.69 -16.17 15.36
N CYS A 148 -4.79 -15.81 16.03
CA CYS A 148 -5.16 -16.40 17.31
C CYS A 148 -6.67 -16.49 17.44
N GLN A 149 -7.17 -17.66 17.90
CA GLN A 149 -8.56 -17.82 18.28
C GLN A 149 -8.74 -17.53 19.77
N VAL A 150 -9.60 -16.54 20.10
CA VAL A 150 -9.90 -16.11 21.48
C VAL A 150 -11.24 -16.70 21.90
N ARG A 151 -11.22 -17.56 22.91
CA ARG A 151 -12.40 -18.34 23.37
C ARG A 151 -12.98 -17.88 24.70
N ARG A 152 -12.30 -16.98 25.42
CA ARG A 152 -12.70 -16.49 26.73
C ARG A 152 -12.62 -14.96 26.75
N ALA A 153 -13.56 -14.33 27.45
CA ALA A 153 -13.61 -12.87 27.56
C ALA A 153 -12.33 -12.29 28.19
N GLU A 154 -11.79 -12.97 29.19
CA GLU A 154 -10.60 -12.52 29.95
C GLU A 154 -9.34 -12.44 29.09
N ASP A 155 -9.27 -13.23 28.01
CA ASP A 155 -8.10 -13.29 27.12
C ASP A 155 -8.09 -12.16 26.06
N ILE A 156 -9.22 -11.45 25.87
CA ILE A 156 -9.39 -10.43 24.83
C ILE A 156 -8.39 -9.26 24.97
N PRO A 157 -8.24 -8.62 26.15
CA PRO A 157 -7.37 -7.47 26.28
C PRO A 157 -5.91 -7.80 25.95
N GLU A 158 -5.40 -8.92 26.46
CA GLU A 158 -4.03 -9.37 26.19
C GLU A 158 -3.84 -9.74 24.72
N ALA A 159 -4.79 -10.44 24.10
CA ALA A 159 -4.73 -10.82 22.70
C ALA A 159 -4.67 -9.57 21.79
N ILE A 160 -5.49 -8.55 22.07
CA ILE A 160 -5.47 -7.29 21.31
C ILE A 160 -4.16 -6.53 21.53
N ALA A 161 -3.68 -6.42 22.77
CA ALA A 161 -2.41 -5.75 23.04
C ALA A 161 -1.23 -6.42 22.28
N ARG A 162 -1.18 -7.75 22.28
CA ARG A 162 -0.20 -8.51 21.49
C ARG A 162 -0.39 -8.31 20.00
N ALA A 163 -1.63 -8.29 19.51
CA ALA A 163 -1.92 -8.08 18.09
C ALA A 163 -1.37 -6.74 17.58
N PHE A 164 -1.60 -5.65 18.32
CA PHE A 164 -1.06 -4.34 17.95
C PHE A 164 0.47 -4.31 18.01
N HIS A 165 1.07 -4.89 19.04
CA HIS A 165 2.52 -4.98 19.14
C HIS A 165 3.15 -5.76 17.98
N ILE A 166 2.61 -6.93 17.63
CA ILE A 166 3.13 -7.76 16.54
C ILE A 166 2.89 -7.08 15.17
N ALA A 167 1.71 -6.50 14.96
CA ALA A 167 1.37 -5.87 13.69
C ALA A 167 2.27 -4.70 13.34
N SER A 168 2.61 -3.85 14.33
CA SER A 168 3.27 -2.56 14.13
C SER A 168 4.79 -2.58 14.31
N THR A 169 5.38 -3.65 14.86
CA THR A 169 6.81 -3.69 15.18
C THR A 169 7.59 -4.65 14.29
N GLY A 170 8.91 -4.46 14.20
CA GLY A 170 9.76 -5.18 13.25
C GLY A 170 9.33 -4.88 11.81
N ARG A 171 9.32 -5.88 10.92
CA ARG A 171 8.64 -5.76 9.64
C ARG A 171 7.13 -5.77 9.89
N PRO A 172 6.38 -4.68 9.64
CA PRO A 172 4.95 -4.63 9.91
C PRO A 172 4.15 -5.63 9.08
N GLY A 173 2.92 -5.92 9.51
CA GLY A 173 2.04 -6.80 8.75
C GLY A 173 0.74 -7.12 9.49
N PRO A 174 -0.18 -7.87 8.87
CA PRO A 174 -1.49 -8.17 9.41
C PRO A 174 -1.45 -9.19 10.54
N VAL A 175 -2.34 -8.99 11.51
CA VAL A 175 -2.68 -9.93 12.59
C VAL A 175 -4.18 -10.15 12.60
N VAL A 176 -4.62 -11.39 12.76
CA VAL A 176 -6.05 -11.76 12.84
C VAL A 176 -6.38 -12.37 14.21
N LEU A 177 -7.40 -11.82 14.85
CA LEU A 177 -7.99 -12.39 16.07
C LEU A 177 -9.40 -12.89 15.76
N ASP A 178 -9.59 -14.20 15.88
CA ASP A 178 -10.86 -14.88 15.67
C ASP A 178 -11.55 -15.06 17.02
N ILE A 179 -12.59 -14.27 17.32
CA ILE A 179 -13.17 -14.15 18.66
C ILE A 179 -14.54 -14.84 18.72
N THR A 180 -14.63 -15.90 19.50
CA THR A 180 -15.88 -16.66 19.64
C THR A 180 -16.99 -15.83 20.27
N LYS A 181 -18.24 -16.17 19.93
CA LYS A 181 -19.42 -15.47 20.46
C LYS A 181 -19.51 -15.52 21.99
N ASP A 182 -19.09 -16.64 22.60
CA ASP A 182 -19.05 -16.78 24.07
C ASP A 182 -18.07 -15.77 24.68
N ALA A 183 -16.87 -15.62 24.09
CA ALA A 183 -15.89 -14.64 24.55
C ALA A 183 -16.44 -13.21 24.47
N GLN A 184 -17.25 -12.90 23.45
CA GLN A 184 -17.83 -11.56 23.29
C GLN A 184 -18.92 -11.25 24.34
N VAL A 185 -19.76 -12.24 24.72
CA VAL A 185 -20.92 -12.01 25.59
C VAL A 185 -20.63 -12.21 27.07
N HIS A 186 -19.66 -13.04 27.43
CA HIS A 186 -19.30 -13.26 28.84
C HIS A 186 -18.70 -11.98 29.45
N THR A 187 -18.91 -11.85 30.76
CA THR A 187 -18.39 -10.70 31.52
C THR A 187 -17.03 -11.03 32.14
N MET A 188 -16.17 -10.04 32.19
CA MET A 188 -14.84 -10.11 32.79
C MET A 188 -14.53 -8.87 33.62
N GLU A 189 -13.52 -8.93 34.46
CA GLU A 189 -12.96 -7.74 35.10
C GLU A 189 -12.06 -7.00 34.11
N TRP A 190 -12.34 -5.70 33.91
CA TRP A 190 -11.59 -4.89 32.95
C TRP A 190 -10.20 -4.56 33.48
N HIS A 191 -9.21 -5.01 32.76
CA HIS A 191 -7.81 -4.58 32.90
C HIS A 191 -7.18 -4.53 31.51
N TYR A 192 -6.39 -3.49 31.22
CA TYR A 192 -5.69 -3.38 29.97
C TYR A 192 -4.26 -2.87 30.21
N GLU A 193 -3.29 -3.56 29.66
CA GLU A 193 -1.90 -3.17 29.62
C GLU A 193 -1.37 -3.32 28.21
N LYS A 194 -0.70 -2.27 27.69
CA LYS A 194 -0.06 -2.35 26.37
C LYS A 194 1.04 -3.39 26.36
N CYS A 195 1.06 -4.21 25.31
CA CYS A 195 2.13 -5.15 25.10
C CYS A 195 3.39 -4.40 24.60
N ASN A 196 4.49 -4.56 25.30
CA ASN A 196 5.80 -4.01 24.91
C ASN A 196 6.88 -5.09 24.80
N PHE A 197 6.56 -6.33 25.16
CA PHE A 197 7.50 -7.45 25.17
C PHE A 197 6.78 -8.78 24.96
N ILE A 198 7.33 -9.60 24.07
CA ILE A 198 6.96 -11.02 23.89
C ILE A 198 8.27 -11.81 23.85
N ARG A 199 8.44 -12.77 24.76
CA ARG A 199 9.70 -13.50 24.98
C ARG A 199 10.35 -14.08 23.70
N SER A 200 9.54 -14.53 22.75
CA SER A 200 10.01 -15.19 21.51
C SER A 200 10.01 -14.26 20.29
N TYR A 201 9.73 -12.96 20.48
CA TYR A 201 9.62 -12.01 19.39
C TYR A 201 10.58 -10.84 19.62
N ILE A 202 11.55 -10.71 18.72
CA ILE A 202 12.58 -9.66 18.76
C ILE A 202 12.38 -8.77 17.52
N PRO A 203 11.53 -7.73 17.60
CA PRO A 203 11.19 -6.90 16.44
C PRO A 203 12.34 -5.98 16.00
N TYR A 204 13.21 -5.60 16.91
CA TYR A 204 14.35 -4.72 16.67
C TYR A 204 15.64 -5.43 17.13
N PRO A 205 16.30 -6.15 16.22
CA PRO A 205 17.54 -6.85 16.53
C PRO A 205 18.67 -5.85 16.80
N ASP A 206 19.66 -6.27 17.56
CA ASP A 206 20.88 -5.49 17.79
C ASP A 206 21.65 -5.28 16.48
N ILE A 207 22.01 -4.03 16.21
CA ILE A 207 22.75 -3.66 15.01
C ILE A 207 24.24 -3.92 15.25
N SER A 208 24.86 -4.75 14.40
CA SER A 208 26.30 -4.99 14.43
C SER A 208 27.08 -3.75 14.01
N ASP A 209 27.85 -3.18 14.93
CA ASP A 209 28.75 -2.06 14.63
C ASP A 209 29.82 -2.45 13.60
N GLU A 210 30.25 -3.72 13.58
CA GLU A 210 31.19 -4.26 12.60
C GLU A 210 30.57 -4.26 11.18
N ALA A 211 29.30 -4.69 11.03
CA ALA A 211 28.61 -4.67 9.74
C ALA A 211 28.42 -3.22 9.25
N VAL A 212 28.08 -2.29 10.14
CA VAL A 212 27.98 -0.87 9.80
C VAL A 212 29.33 -0.31 9.36
N ALA A 213 30.43 -0.67 10.04
CA ALA A 213 31.77 -0.22 9.66
C ALA A 213 32.21 -0.79 8.30
N GLN A 214 31.92 -2.07 8.03
CA GLN A 214 32.18 -2.70 6.72
C GLN A 214 31.37 -2.02 5.60
N ALA A 215 30.10 -1.71 5.85
CA ALA A 215 29.26 -0.96 4.92
C ALA A 215 29.85 0.43 4.64
N ALA A 216 30.25 1.16 5.68
CA ALA A 216 30.88 2.48 5.55
C ALA A 216 32.19 2.41 4.74
N GLU A 217 33.02 1.41 4.95
CA GLU A 217 34.25 1.20 4.20
C GLU A 217 33.99 0.98 2.71
N LEU A 218 33.03 0.10 2.37
CA LEU A 218 32.62 -0.12 0.97
C LEU A 218 32.13 1.15 0.31
N ILE A 219 31.25 1.90 0.97
CA ILE A 219 30.67 3.14 0.44
C ILE A 219 31.73 4.23 0.28
N ASN A 220 32.61 4.38 1.26
CA ASN A 220 33.67 5.39 1.21
C ASN A 220 34.72 5.17 0.10
N ASN A 221 34.87 3.92 -0.35
CA ASN A 221 35.83 3.53 -1.40
C ASN A 221 35.15 3.28 -2.75
N ALA A 222 33.85 3.49 -2.86
CA ALA A 222 33.10 3.31 -4.11
C ALA A 222 33.42 4.44 -5.11
N GLU A 223 33.54 4.08 -6.37
CA GLU A 223 33.65 5.03 -7.49
C GLU A 223 32.30 5.28 -8.15
N ARG A 224 31.42 4.28 -8.12
CA ARG A 224 30.10 4.29 -8.76
C ARG A 224 29.01 3.75 -7.81
N PRO A 225 28.84 4.35 -6.63
CA PRO A 225 27.80 3.91 -5.70
C PRO A 225 26.41 4.25 -6.21
N MET A 226 25.41 3.42 -5.85
CA MET A 226 24.00 3.69 -6.11
C MET A 226 23.13 3.22 -4.95
N ILE A 227 22.19 4.06 -4.51
CA ILE A 227 21.18 3.69 -3.51
C ILE A 227 19.91 3.22 -4.22
N ILE A 228 19.35 2.08 -3.75
CA ILE A 228 17.96 1.68 -4.05
C ILE A 228 17.16 1.77 -2.76
N ALA A 229 16.22 2.72 -2.71
CA ALA A 229 15.33 2.92 -1.59
C ALA A 229 14.02 2.15 -1.79
N GLY A 230 13.66 1.30 -0.83
CA GLY A 230 12.40 0.56 -0.78
C GLY A 230 11.42 1.14 0.24
N HIS A 231 10.30 0.44 0.43
CA HIS A 231 9.24 0.83 1.37
C HIS A 231 9.73 0.93 2.82
N GLY A 232 10.73 0.14 3.21
CA GLY A 232 11.29 0.16 4.55
C GLY A 232 11.87 1.51 4.98
N VAL A 233 12.25 2.38 4.04
CA VAL A 233 12.67 3.75 4.34
C VAL A 233 11.52 4.55 4.96
N MET A 234 10.33 4.51 4.35
CA MET A 234 9.16 5.22 4.85
C MET A 234 8.58 4.56 6.11
N ILE A 235 8.52 3.22 6.16
CA ILE A 235 8.06 2.49 7.35
C ILE A 235 8.91 2.85 8.58
N SER A 236 10.20 3.05 8.39
CA SER A 236 11.14 3.43 9.45
C SER A 236 11.17 4.94 9.73
N GLY A 237 10.57 5.79 8.86
CA GLY A 237 10.68 7.25 8.91
C GLY A 237 12.12 7.74 8.70
N ALA A 238 12.84 7.11 7.78
CA ALA A 238 14.27 7.34 7.50
C ALA A 238 14.54 8.27 6.30
N GLU A 239 13.55 9.05 5.86
CA GLU A 239 13.64 9.88 4.65
C GLU A 239 14.71 10.97 4.77
N LYS A 240 14.85 11.55 5.96
CA LYS A 240 15.86 12.56 6.24
C LYS A 240 17.25 11.97 6.22
N GLU A 241 17.43 10.82 6.87
CA GLU A 241 18.68 10.09 6.91
C GLU A 241 19.08 9.58 5.52
N LEU A 242 18.10 9.17 4.69
CA LEU A 242 18.33 8.82 3.27
C LEU A 242 18.89 10.02 2.49
N ALA A 243 18.26 11.18 2.60
CA ALA A 243 18.70 12.40 1.93
C ALA A 243 20.10 12.83 2.42
N GLU A 244 20.33 12.86 3.73
CA GLU A 244 21.60 13.22 4.34
C GLU A 244 22.75 12.31 3.89
N MET A 245 22.50 10.99 3.86
CA MET A 245 23.47 10.01 3.38
C MET A 245 23.84 10.27 1.93
N ALA A 246 22.84 10.42 1.09
CA ALA A 246 23.02 10.63 -0.34
C ALA A 246 23.75 11.95 -0.66
N GLU A 247 23.37 13.04 0.01
CA GLU A 247 24.00 14.35 -0.17
C GLU A 247 25.45 14.38 0.35
N LYS A 248 25.72 13.74 1.50
CA LYS A 248 27.07 13.69 2.09
C LYS A 248 28.05 12.96 1.19
N ALA A 249 27.62 11.84 0.62
CA ALA A 249 28.47 10.97 -0.19
C ALA A 249 28.26 11.14 -1.71
N ASP A 250 27.40 12.08 -2.16
CA ASP A 250 27.07 12.39 -3.56
C ASP A 250 26.60 11.16 -4.36
N ILE A 251 25.64 10.39 -3.77
CA ILE A 251 25.19 9.11 -4.30
C ILE A 251 23.80 9.25 -4.94
N PRO A 252 23.60 8.80 -6.21
CA PRO A 252 22.28 8.79 -6.84
C PRO A 252 21.31 7.86 -6.09
N ILE A 253 20.06 8.32 -5.95
CA ILE A 253 18.95 7.59 -5.32
C ILE A 253 17.99 7.12 -6.41
N VAL A 254 17.69 5.84 -6.37
CA VAL A 254 16.67 5.18 -7.17
C VAL A 254 15.64 4.58 -6.23
N CYS A 255 14.36 4.60 -6.59
CA CYS A 255 13.31 4.03 -5.75
C CYS A 255 12.72 2.75 -6.38
N THR A 256 12.31 1.80 -5.53
CA THR A 256 11.36 0.76 -5.96
C THR A 256 9.96 1.37 -6.10
N LEU A 257 8.98 0.65 -6.65
CA LEU A 257 7.59 1.12 -6.74
C LEU A 257 7.05 1.57 -5.37
N LEU A 258 7.22 0.74 -4.33
CA LEU A 258 6.80 1.07 -2.97
C LEU A 258 7.76 2.03 -2.24
N GLY A 259 8.95 2.27 -2.79
CA GLY A 259 9.90 3.27 -2.30
C GLY A 259 9.66 4.67 -2.85
N LEU A 260 8.79 4.83 -3.85
CA LEU A 260 8.41 6.15 -4.37
C LEU A 260 7.87 7.03 -3.24
N SER A 261 8.16 8.31 -3.30
CA SER A 261 7.91 9.33 -2.28
C SER A 261 8.84 9.31 -1.05
N SER A 262 9.75 8.34 -0.91
CA SER A 262 10.77 8.38 0.16
C SER A 262 11.76 9.56 0.03
N ILE A 263 11.84 10.14 -1.15
CA ILE A 263 12.58 11.36 -1.47
C ILE A 263 11.72 12.22 -2.39
N PRO A 264 11.73 13.56 -2.29
CA PRO A 264 11.03 14.41 -3.23
C PRO A 264 11.48 14.17 -4.67
N SER A 265 10.53 14.11 -5.62
CA SER A 265 10.84 13.90 -7.04
C SER A 265 11.71 15.00 -7.65
N SER A 266 11.79 16.17 -6.99
CA SER A 266 12.64 17.30 -7.37
C SER A 266 14.06 17.25 -6.81
N HIS A 267 14.38 16.25 -5.96
CA HIS A 267 15.70 16.13 -5.36
C HIS A 267 16.77 15.88 -6.43
N PRO A 268 17.91 16.61 -6.45
CA PRO A 268 18.89 16.53 -7.54
C PRO A 268 19.55 15.14 -7.71
N LEU A 269 19.65 14.37 -6.63
CA LEU A 269 20.19 13.01 -6.66
C LEU A 269 19.12 11.94 -6.95
N TYR A 270 17.83 12.28 -7.01
CA TYR A 270 16.79 11.34 -7.40
C TYR A 270 16.86 11.04 -8.89
N LYS A 271 16.95 9.78 -9.28
CA LYS A 271 17.14 9.32 -10.66
C LYS A 271 15.97 8.50 -11.21
N GLY A 272 14.90 8.38 -10.46
CA GLY A 272 13.69 7.68 -10.91
C GLY A 272 13.46 6.34 -10.22
N MET A 273 12.63 5.51 -10.86
CA MET A 273 12.22 4.20 -10.38
C MET A 273 13.03 3.10 -11.07
N ALA A 274 13.41 2.05 -10.32
CA ALA A 274 14.01 0.82 -10.85
C ALA A 274 12.96 -0.27 -11.10
N GLY A 275 13.32 -1.25 -11.91
CA GLY A 275 12.57 -2.48 -12.14
C GLY A 275 11.93 -2.55 -13.52
N MET A 276 11.01 -3.50 -13.70
CA MET A 276 10.40 -3.87 -15.00
C MET A 276 9.87 -2.67 -15.78
N HIS A 277 9.16 -1.76 -15.13
CA HIS A 277 8.64 -0.52 -15.71
C HIS A 277 9.37 0.72 -15.16
N GLY A 278 10.61 0.53 -14.67
CA GLY A 278 11.47 1.60 -14.17
C GLY A 278 12.03 2.50 -15.28
N ASN A 279 12.78 3.51 -14.87
CA ASN A 279 13.48 4.41 -15.78
C ASN A 279 14.72 3.71 -16.39
N ILE A 280 15.13 4.14 -17.58
CA ILE A 280 16.27 3.55 -18.28
C ILE A 280 17.57 3.76 -17.48
N GLY A 281 17.80 4.99 -16.99
CA GLY A 281 18.99 5.34 -16.22
C GLY A 281 19.23 4.44 -15.01
N PRO A 282 18.27 4.30 -14.09
CA PRO A 282 18.31 3.37 -12.97
C PRO A 282 18.66 1.94 -13.37
N ASN A 283 17.94 1.37 -14.33
CA ASN A 283 18.11 -0.02 -14.72
C ASN A 283 19.48 -0.29 -15.34
N VAL A 284 19.93 0.55 -16.27
CA VAL A 284 21.24 0.42 -16.91
C VAL A 284 22.38 0.61 -15.91
N ASN A 285 22.27 1.59 -15.01
CA ASN A 285 23.33 1.88 -14.05
C ASN A 285 23.36 0.87 -12.87
N THR A 286 22.31 0.09 -12.63
CA THR A 286 22.35 -1.06 -11.72
C THR A 286 23.44 -2.05 -12.14
N ASN A 287 23.60 -2.32 -13.44
CA ASN A 287 24.64 -3.22 -13.96
C ASN A 287 26.00 -2.51 -14.25
N LYS A 288 26.16 -1.25 -13.80
CA LYS A 288 27.41 -0.48 -13.92
C LYS A 288 27.97 0.00 -12.58
N CYS A 289 27.12 0.06 -11.54
CA CYS A 289 27.56 0.45 -10.21
C CYS A 289 28.58 -0.55 -9.64
N ASP A 290 29.50 -0.08 -8.79
CA ASP A 290 30.46 -0.91 -8.08
C ASP A 290 30.00 -1.24 -6.64
N VAL A 291 29.17 -0.36 -6.06
CA VAL A 291 28.51 -0.59 -4.78
C VAL A 291 27.03 -0.28 -4.92
N LEU A 292 26.19 -1.28 -4.65
CA LEU A 292 24.74 -1.15 -4.59
C LEU A 292 24.28 -1.16 -3.14
N ILE A 293 23.60 -0.09 -2.72
CA ILE A 293 23.13 0.08 -1.35
C ILE A 293 21.61 -0.07 -1.37
N ALA A 294 21.12 -1.22 -0.96
CA ALA A 294 19.70 -1.55 -0.89
C ALA A 294 19.19 -1.25 0.52
N ILE A 295 18.20 -0.37 0.65
CA ILE A 295 17.66 0.07 1.93
C ILE A 295 16.17 -0.26 2.01
N GLY A 296 15.80 -1.20 2.90
CA GLY A 296 14.41 -1.59 3.14
C GLY A 296 13.68 -2.08 1.88
N MET A 297 14.35 -2.93 1.07
CA MET A 297 13.80 -3.52 -0.15
C MET A 297 14.22 -4.99 -0.27
N ARG A 298 13.38 -5.82 -0.87
CA ARG A 298 13.48 -7.28 -0.83
C ARG A 298 14.03 -7.95 -2.11
N PHE A 299 14.52 -7.20 -3.08
CA PHE A 299 15.02 -7.73 -4.35
C PHE A 299 14.02 -8.68 -5.05
N ASP A 300 12.75 -8.27 -5.17
CA ASP A 300 11.76 -9.08 -5.88
C ASP A 300 12.00 -9.12 -7.40
N ASP A 301 11.32 -10.05 -8.06
CA ASP A 301 11.48 -10.32 -9.50
C ASP A 301 11.10 -9.14 -10.40
N ARG A 302 10.26 -8.22 -9.92
CA ARG A 302 9.87 -7.00 -10.65
C ARG A 302 10.99 -5.96 -10.66
N VAL A 303 11.87 -6.00 -9.66
CA VAL A 303 13.06 -5.14 -9.60
C VAL A 303 14.28 -5.82 -10.24
N THR A 304 14.48 -7.10 -10.00
CA THR A 304 15.70 -7.79 -10.40
C THR A 304 15.68 -8.39 -11.82
N GLY A 305 14.49 -8.77 -12.31
CA GLY A 305 14.43 -9.60 -13.50
C GLY A 305 15.19 -10.92 -13.30
N ASP A 306 16.16 -11.22 -14.19
CA ASP A 306 17.07 -12.38 -14.06
C ASP A 306 18.09 -12.13 -12.94
N THR A 307 17.89 -12.77 -11.80
CA THR A 307 18.75 -12.61 -10.61
C THR A 307 20.21 -12.99 -10.87
N SER A 308 20.48 -13.88 -11.83
CA SER A 308 21.84 -14.28 -12.17
C SER A 308 22.64 -13.20 -12.91
N LYS A 309 21.94 -12.19 -13.44
CA LYS A 309 22.49 -11.07 -14.21
C LYS A 309 22.30 -9.72 -13.54
N TYR A 310 21.71 -9.70 -12.35
CA TYR A 310 21.43 -8.47 -11.63
C TYR A 310 22.65 -8.01 -10.84
N ALA A 311 23.21 -6.88 -11.22
CA ALA A 311 24.37 -6.22 -10.59
C ALA A 311 25.54 -7.18 -10.27
N PRO A 312 25.96 -8.09 -11.18
CA PRO A 312 26.94 -9.14 -10.88
C PRO A 312 28.32 -8.60 -10.51
N GLN A 313 28.64 -7.39 -10.92
CA GLN A 313 29.91 -6.67 -10.68
C GLN A 313 29.90 -5.90 -9.35
N ALA A 314 28.72 -5.64 -8.76
CA ALA A 314 28.59 -4.77 -7.60
C ALA A 314 28.81 -5.51 -6.28
N LYS A 315 29.44 -4.84 -5.32
CA LYS A 315 29.33 -5.22 -3.91
C LYS A 315 28.02 -4.69 -3.35
N ILE A 316 27.26 -5.54 -2.69
CA ILE A 316 25.90 -5.22 -2.25
C ILE A 316 25.88 -5.02 -0.74
N VAL A 317 25.55 -3.81 -0.30
CA VAL A 317 25.18 -3.49 1.08
C VAL A 317 23.67 -3.59 1.17
N HIS A 318 23.15 -4.52 1.97
CA HIS A 318 21.72 -4.72 2.15
C HIS A 318 21.31 -4.38 3.58
N ILE A 319 20.55 -3.30 3.75
CA ILE A 319 20.03 -2.83 5.04
C ILE A 319 18.56 -3.22 5.12
N ASP A 320 18.22 -4.13 6.02
CA ASP A 320 16.84 -4.57 6.23
C ASP A 320 16.60 -4.98 7.69
N ILE A 321 15.34 -4.86 8.14
CA ILE A 321 14.93 -5.27 9.48
C ILE A 321 14.58 -6.76 9.54
N ASP A 322 14.29 -7.38 8.39
CA ASP A 322 13.88 -8.76 8.28
C ASP A 322 15.07 -9.64 7.86
N PRO A 323 15.62 -10.48 8.76
CA PRO A 323 16.75 -11.33 8.42
C PRO A 323 16.44 -12.35 7.33
N SER A 324 15.16 -12.67 7.08
CA SER A 324 14.77 -13.62 6.03
C SER A 324 14.93 -13.08 4.60
N GLU A 325 15.09 -11.78 4.43
CA GLU A 325 15.32 -11.17 3.12
C GLU A 325 16.79 -11.22 2.69
N PHE A 326 17.74 -11.42 3.64
CA PHE A 326 19.15 -11.50 3.29
C PHE A 326 19.47 -12.78 2.53
N ASN A 327 20.18 -12.62 1.41
CA ASN A 327 20.64 -13.71 0.54
C ASN A 327 19.50 -14.58 -0.03
N LYS A 328 18.27 -14.12 0.03
CA LYS A 328 17.09 -14.83 -0.48
C LYS A 328 17.08 -14.84 -2.01
N ASN A 329 17.17 -13.69 -2.64
CA ASN A 329 17.16 -13.53 -4.10
C ASN A 329 18.53 -13.08 -4.63
N ILE A 330 19.14 -12.10 -3.97
CA ILE A 330 20.46 -11.56 -4.32
C ILE A 330 21.38 -11.69 -3.11
N ARG A 331 22.63 -12.12 -3.35
CA ARG A 331 23.63 -12.29 -2.32
C ARG A 331 24.18 -10.93 -1.87
N ALA A 332 23.99 -10.58 -0.62
CA ALA A 332 24.60 -9.39 -0.02
C ALA A 332 26.10 -9.63 0.29
N THR A 333 26.92 -8.64 -0.02
CA THR A 333 28.33 -8.59 0.42
C THR A 333 28.39 -8.22 1.91
N VAL A 334 27.61 -7.23 2.31
CA VAL A 334 27.46 -6.79 3.70
C VAL A 334 25.98 -6.68 4.04
N PRO A 335 25.40 -7.71 4.67
CA PRO A 335 24.05 -7.59 5.25
C PRO A 335 24.13 -6.76 6.55
N VAL A 336 23.29 -5.75 6.69
CA VAL A 336 23.17 -4.92 7.90
C VAL A 336 21.76 -5.07 8.45
N LEU A 337 21.62 -5.94 9.45
CA LEU A 337 20.34 -6.21 10.11
C LEU A 337 19.97 -5.08 11.05
N GLY A 338 18.82 -4.45 10.84
CA GLY A 338 18.31 -3.41 11.71
C GLY A 338 17.30 -2.49 11.04
N ASP A 339 16.67 -1.66 11.85
CA ASP A 339 15.78 -0.60 11.40
C ASP A 339 16.55 0.42 10.56
N ALA A 340 16.00 0.81 9.40
CA ALA A 340 16.71 1.63 8.42
C ALA A 340 17.16 2.97 9.01
N LYS A 341 16.31 3.67 9.76
CA LYS A 341 16.65 4.95 10.38
C LYS A 341 17.79 4.82 11.37
N THR A 342 17.72 3.80 12.22
CA THR A 342 18.74 3.54 13.24
C THR A 342 20.07 3.15 12.61
N VAL A 343 20.05 2.29 11.57
CA VAL A 343 21.26 1.92 10.81
C VAL A 343 21.87 3.13 10.13
N LEU A 344 21.08 3.92 9.41
CA LEU A 344 21.57 5.12 8.74
C LEU A 344 22.12 6.14 9.73
N GLY A 345 21.49 6.32 10.90
CA GLY A 345 21.99 7.18 11.96
C GLY A 345 23.38 6.79 12.47
N LYS A 346 23.71 5.48 12.49
CA LYS A 346 25.07 4.98 12.81
C LYS A 346 26.03 5.07 11.63
N LEU A 347 25.54 4.85 10.41
CA LEU A 347 26.34 4.79 9.18
C LEU A 347 26.82 6.18 8.73
N ILE A 348 25.93 7.18 8.70
CA ILE A 348 26.19 8.53 8.19
C ILE A 348 27.43 9.18 8.85
N PRO A 349 27.63 9.14 10.18
CA PRO A 349 28.83 9.71 10.80
C PRO A 349 30.14 9.12 10.27
N MET A 350 30.14 7.85 9.85
CA MET A 350 31.31 7.12 9.35
C MET A 350 31.60 7.38 7.86
N LEU A 351 30.64 7.94 7.13
CA LEU A 351 30.82 8.29 5.72
C LEU A 351 31.68 9.54 5.57
N ARG A 352 32.55 9.53 4.54
CA ARG A 352 33.31 10.70 4.11
C ARG A 352 32.46 11.58 3.19
N LYS A 353 32.71 12.87 3.20
CA LYS A 353 32.20 13.73 2.13
C LYS A 353 32.89 13.34 0.84
N ASN A 354 32.13 13.02 -0.19
CA ASN A 354 32.64 12.55 -1.48
C ASN A 354 31.97 13.31 -2.63
N GLY A 355 32.38 13.03 -3.85
CA GLY A 355 31.81 13.59 -5.08
C GLY A 355 31.93 12.59 -6.23
N HIS A 356 30.80 12.24 -6.83
CA HIS A 356 30.72 11.27 -7.91
C HIS A 356 30.19 11.89 -9.23
N LYS A 357 30.66 13.08 -9.55
CA LYS A 357 30.17 13.86 -10.71
C LYS A 357 30.19 13.09 -12.04
N GLU A 358 31.30 12.39 -12.33
CA GLU A 358 31.41 11.60 -13.56
C GLU A 358 30.38 10.46 -13.58
N TRP A 359 30.22 9.77 -12.44
CA TRP A 359 29.22 8.73 -12.29
C TRP A 359 27.79 9.27 -12.50
N LEU A 360 27.45 10.40 -11.90
CA LEU A 360 26.15 11.05 -12.07
C LEU A 360 25.88 11.43 -13.54
N THR A 361 26.89 11.79 -14.33
CA THR A 361 26.71 12.09 -15.77
C THR A 361 26.32 10.87 -16.59
N THR A 362 26.56 9.65 -16.12
CA THR A 362 26.17 8.41 -16.83
C THR A 362 24.66 8.25 -16.96
N PHE A 363 23.88 8.92 -16.12
CA PHE A 363 22.42 8.94 -16.20
C PHE A 363 21.90 9.85 -17.33
N ASN A 364 22.66 10.85 -17.76
CA ASN A 364 22.19 11.89 -18.71
C ASN A 364 21.78 11.31 -20.07
N ARG A 365 22.58 10.40 -20.65
CA ARG A 365 22.26 9.78 -21.96
C ARG A 365 21.01 8.91 -21.87
N PRO A 366 20.89 7.97 -20.90
CA PRO A 366 19.65 7.22 -20.70
C PRO A 366 18.43 8.11 -20.51
N GLU A 367 18.51 9.13 -19.66
CA GLU A 367 17.43 10.10 -19.40
C GLU A 367 17.01 10.83 -20.68
N ALA A 368 17.97 11.29 -21.50
CA ALA A 368 17.68 11.98 -22.76
C ALA A 368 16.99 11.05 -23.78
N VAL A 369 17.47 9.81 -23.91
CA VAL A 369 16.84 8.81 -24.80
C VAL A 369 15.42 8.48 -24.32
N GLU A 370 15.26 8.26 -23.02
CA GLU A 370 13.96 7.98 -22.43
C GLU A 370 12.97 9.13 -22.64
N TYR A 371 13.44 10.36 -22.44
CA TYR A 371 12.60 11.54 -22.67
C TYR A 371 12.08 11.60 -24.11
N GLU A 372 12.97 11.52 -25.11
CA GLU A 372 12.57 11.67 -26.52
C GLU A 372 11.76 10.47 -27.05
N LYS A 373 12.10 9.24 -26.61
CA LYS A 373 11.51 8.02 -27.17
C LYS A 373 10.28 7.54 -26.43
N VAL A 374 10.14 7.87 -25.14
CA VAL A 374 9.09 7.30 -24.26
C VAL A 374 8.30 8.41 -23.57
N ILE A 375 8.97 9.31 -22.82
CA ILE A 375 8.27 10.26 -21.94
C ILE A 375 7.49 11.27 -22.77
N LYS A 376 8.14 11.93 -23.71
CA LYS A 376 7.53 12.97 -24.53
C LYS A 376 6.34 12.46 -25.37
N PRO A 377 6.45 11.33 -26.10
CA PRO A 377 5.29 10.76 -26.80
C PRO A 377 4.14 10.38 -25.88
N GLU A 378 4.41 9.91 -24.68
CA GLU A 378 3.39 9.49 -23.70
C GLU A 378 2.73 10.70 -23.01
N THR A 379 3.49 11.74 -22.68
CA THR A 379 3.00 12.83 -21.84
C THR A 379 2.67 14.12 -22.60
N GLU A 380 3.12 14.25 -23.85
CA GLU A 380 2.95 15.45 -24.71
C GLU A 380 2.45 15.09 -26.11
N PRO A 381 1.50 14.16 -26.27
CA PRO A 381 0.99 13.83 -27.58
C PRO A 381 0.23 15.04 -28.17
N THR A 382 0.43 15.29 -29.45
CA THR A 382 -0.21 16.42 -30.18
C THR A 382 -1.49 16.00 -30.88
N GLU A 383 -1.64 14.71 -31.17
CA GLU A 383 -2.75 14.15 -31.95
C GLU A 383 -3.30 12.87 -31.26
N GLY A 384 -4.44 12.40 -31.74
CA GLY A 384 -5.08 11.19 -31.26
C GLY A 384 -5.77 11.33 -29.88
N MET A 385 -6.16 10.19 -29.33
CA MET A 385 -6.76 10.12 -27.99
C MET A 385 -5.73 10.39 -26.89
N MET A 386 -6.20 10.66 -25.69
CA MET A 386 -5.35 10.89 -24.52
C MET A 386 -4.60 9.61 -24.13
N ASN A 387 -3.37 9.78 -23.63
CA ASN A 387 -2.56 8.72 -23.03
C ASN A 387 -2.68 8.75 -21.51
N MET A 388 -2.47 7.59 -20.85
CA MET A 388 -2.57 7.49 -19.38
C MET A 388 -1.51 8.35 -18.67
N GLY A 389 -0.27 8.39 -19.20
CA GLY A 389 0.83 9.19 -18.63
C GLY A 389 0.59 10.69 -18.75
N GLU A 390 -0.01 11.16 -19.86
CA GLU A 390 -0.46 12.54 -20.03
C GLU A 390 -1.42 12.95 -18.91
N VAL A 391 -2.42 12.13 -18.64
CA VAL A 391 -3.42 12.40 -17.60
C VAL A 391 -2.77 12.41 -16.21
N ALA A 392 -1.92 11.42 -15.91
CA ALA A 392 -1.24 11.33 -14.63
C ALA A 392 -0.36 12.56 -14.35
N ARG A 393 0.43 13.00 -15.34
CA ARG A 393 1.27 14.19 -15.22
C ARG A 393 0.43 15.45 -14.99
N ARG A 394 -0.61 15.66 -15.78
CA ARG A 394 -1.46 16.85 -15.66
C ARG A 394 -2.21 16.94 -14.34
N VAL A 395 -2.69 15.81 -13.81
CA VAL A 395 -3.32 15.77 -12.47
C VAL A 395 -2.30 16.09 -11.38
N SER A 396 -1.09 15.51 -11.46
CA SER A 396 -0.01 15.78 -10.51
C SER A 396 0.36 17.26 -10.47
N GLU A 397 0.60 17.86 -11.64
CA GLU A 397 0.94 19.29 -11.77
C GLU A 397 -0.19 20.18 -11.23
N ALA A 398 -1.45 19.90 -11.60
CA ALA A 398 -2.61 20.66 -11.14
C ALA A 398 -2.83 20.54 -9.62
N ALA A 399 -2.42 19.42 -9.01
CA ALA A 399 -2.42 19.20 -7.56
C ALA A 399 -1.12 19.70 -6.87
N ASN A 400 -0.30 20.51 -7.55
CA ASN A 400 0.98 21.04 -7.06
C ASN A 400 1.97 19.95 -6.60
N ASN A 401 1.88 18.75 -7.17
CA ASN A 401 2.68 17.57 -6.80
C ASN A 401 2.58 17.18 -5.30
N ASP A 402 1.47 17.52 -4.64
CA ASP A 402 1.26 17.33 -3.19
C ASP A 402 0.09 16.39 -2.86
N ALA A 403 -0.64 15.91 -3.84
CA ALA A 403 -1.71 14.94 -3.61
C ALA A 403 -1.14 13.56 -3.24
N ILE A 404 -1.97 12.78 -2.56
CA ILE A 404 -1.74 11.34 -2.37
C ILE A 404 -2.20 10.63 -3.63
N LEU A 405 -1.27 9.95 -4.30
CA LEU A 405 -1.56 9.03 -5.38
C LEU A 405 -2.06 7.71 -4.82
N VAL A 406 -3.26 7.31 -5.18
CA VAL A 406 -3.73 5.93 -4.99
C VAL A 406 -3.89 5.29 -6.35
N THR A 407 -3.40 4.07 -6.53
CA THR A 407 -3.58 3.35 -7.80
C THR A 407 -4.32 2.04 -7.60
N ASP A 408 -5.13 1.66 -8.58
CA ASP A 408 -5.48 0.27 -8.78
C ASP A 408 -4.33 -0.44 -9.52
N VAL A 409 -4.53 -1.62 -10.05
CA VAL A 409 -3.48 -2.45 -10.64
C VAL A 409 -3.55 -2.50 -12.16
N GLY A 410 -2.40 -2.55 -12.82
CA GLY A 410 -2.25 -2.66 -14.26
C GLY A 410 -1.55 -1.45 -14.89
N GLN A 411 -1.91 -1.11 -16.14
CA GLN A 411 -1.30 0.03 -16.86
C GLN A 411 -1.51 1.35 -16.11
N ASN A 412 -2.69 1.56 -15.54
CA ASN A 412 -2.98 2.73 -14.70
C ASN A 412 -1.97 2.89 -13.54
N GLN A 413 -1.61 1.79 -12.87
CA GLN A 413 -0.65 1.76 -11.78
C GLN A 413 0.74 2.19 -12.26
N MET A 414 1.24 1.53 -13.29
CA MET A 414 2.61 1.75 -13.77
C MET A 414 2.79 3.15 -14.35
N LEU A 415 1.87 3.61 -15.19
CA LEU A 415 1.97 4.92 -15.82
C LEU A 415 1.75 6.05 -14.80
N SER A 416 0.83 5.88 -13.85
CA SER A 416 0.66 6.87 -12.78
C SER A 416 1.90 6.93 -11.86
N ALA A 417 2.45 5.79 -11.44
CA ALA A 417 3.66 5.76 -10.63
C ALA A 417 4.87 6.42 -11.31
N ARG A 418 4.97 6.32 -12.64
CA ARG A 418 6.06 6.94 -13.42
C ARG A 418 5.93 8.45 -13.56
N TYR A 419 4.72 8.96 -13.78
CA TYR A 419 4.50 10.34 -14.22
C TYR A 419 3.92 11.25 -13.14
N PHE A 420 3.42 10.69 -12.03
CA PHE A 420 3.05 11.46 -10.86
C PHE A 420 4.31 11.87 -10.09
N LYS A 421 4.36 13.08 -9.56
CA LYS A 421 5.47 13.62 -8.79
C LYS A 421 5.09 13.74 -7.32
N PHE A 422 6.09 13.59 -6.46
CA PHE A 422 5.92 13.60 -5.02
C PHE A 422 6.77 14.70 -4.40
N SER A 423 6.19 15.50 -3.52
CA SER A 423 6.88 16.57 -2.78
C SER A 423 7.22 16.17 -1.36
N ARG A 424 6.56 15.12 -0.84
CA ARG A 424 6.73 14.64 0.54
C ARG A 424 6.44 13.14 0.65
N PRO A 425 6.88 12.49 1.77
CA PRO A 425 6.67 11.06 1.99
C PRO A 425 5.19 10.69 2.15
N ASP A 426 4.92 9.38 2.24
CA ASP A 426 3.59 8.78 2.41
C ASP A 426 2.56 9.31 1.39
N SER A 427 3.01 9.48 0.15
CA SER A 427 2.21 10.06 -0.93
C SER A 427 1.85 9.06 -2.03
N ILE A 428 2.16 7.77 -1.86
CA ILE A 428 1.72 6.68 -2.75
C ILE A 428 1.09 5.53 -1.97
N VAL A 429 -0.07 5.08 -2.43
CA VAL A 429 -0.79 3.91 -1.92
C VAL A 429 -1.14 3.00 -3.09
N THR A 430 -0.56 1.81 -3.11
CA THR A 430 -0.70 0.87 -4.24
C THR A 430 -0.49 -0.56 -3.75
N SER A 431 -1.13 -1.54 -4.38
CA SER A 431 -0.84 -2.97 -4.18
C SER A 431 0.42 -3.33 -4.98
N GLY A 432 1.59 -3.28 -4.32
CA GLY A 432 2.88 -3.42 -4.98
C GLY A 432 3.33 -4.88 -5.16
N GLY A 433 3.14 -5.70 -4.15
CA GLY A 433 3.64 -7.07 -4.12
C GLY A 433 2.64 -8.10 -4.61
N LEU A 434 1.38 -8.03 -4.22
CA LEU A 434 0.34 -8.97 -4.65
C LEU A 434 -0.29 -8.55 -5.98
N GLY A 435 -0.40 -7.27 -6.25
CA GLY A 435 -1.01 -6.77 -7.49
C GLY A 435 -2.52 -6.99 -7.53
N THR A 436 -3.21 -6.64 -6.45
CA THR A 436 -4.64 -6.88 -6.26
C THR A 436 -5.49 -5.88 -7.04
N MET A 437 -6.10 -6.29 -8.15
CA MET A 437 -7.12 -5.49 -8.81
C MET A 437 -8.33 -5.29 -7.88
N GLY A 438 -8.91 -4.08 -7.91
CA GLY A 438 -9.96 -3.66 -6.98
C GLY A 438 -9.46 -3.08 -5.66
N PHE A 439 -8.13 -3.03 -5.45
CA PHE A 439 -7.50 -2.39 -4.29
C PHE A 439 -7.77 -0.88 -4.24
N GLY A 440 -7.74 -0.21 -5.38
CA GLY A 440 -7.61 1.24 -5.47
C GLY A 440 -8.75 2.02 -4.80
N LEU A 441 -10.02 1.69 -5.13
CA LEU A 441 -11.16 2.46 -4.63
C LEU A 441 -11.31 2.42 -3.11
N PRO A 442 -11.34 1.25 -2.46
CA PRO A 442 -11.41 1.20 -0.99
C PRO A 442 -10.15 1.78 -0.31
N ALA A 443 -8.95 1.56 -0.88
CA ALA A 443 -7.74 2.15 -0.35
C ALA A 443 -7.75 3.69 -0.41
N ALA A 444 -8.31 4.27 -1.46
CA ALA A 444 -8.49 5.72 -1.57
C ALA A 444 -9.47 6.27 -0.52
N ILE A 445 -10.53 5.52 -0.20
CA ILE A 445 -11.45 5.87 0.89
C ILE A 445 -10.67 5.91 2.22
N GLY A 446 -9.91 4.86 2.53
CA GLY A 446 -9.11 4.79 3.74
C GLY A 446 -8.06 5.89 3.82
N ALA A 447 -7.33 6.14 2.73
CA ALA A 447 -6.34 7.21 2.64
C ALA A 447 -6.96 8.60 2.87
N LYS A 448 -8.14 8.87 2.29
CA LYS A 448 -8.82 10.15 2.48
C LYS A 448 -9.34 10.34 3.90
N ILE A 449 -9.80 9.27 4.55
CA ILE A 449 -10.21 9.29 5.95
C ILE A 449 -9.00 9.54 6.86
N GLY A 450 -7.85 8.93 6.55
CA GLY A 450 -6.61 9.10 7.31
C GLY A 450 -5.96 10.47 7.13
N GLN A 451 -6.11 11.08 5.95
CA GLN A 451 -5.51 12.38 5.61
C GLN A 451 -6.57 13.34 5.03
N PRO A 452 -7.52 13.80 5.85
CA PRO A 452 -8.64 14.62 5.39
C PRO A 452 -8.20 15.96 4.78
N GLY A 453 -7.05 16.49 5.19
CA GLY A 453 -6.50 17.77 4.70
C GLY A 453 -5.78 17.68 3.35
N ARG A 454 -5.50 16.48 2.82
CA ARG A 454 -4.81 16.29 1.54
C ARG A 454 -5.77 15.88 0.43
N GLN A 455 -5.48 16.27 -0.80
CA GLN A 455 -6.13 15.67 -1.97
C GLN A 455 -5.70 14.20 -2.09
N VAL A 456 -6.67 13.34 -2.36
CA VAL A 456 -6.44 11.92 -2.68
C VAL A 456 -6.93 11.67 -4.09
N CYS A 457 -6.02 11.34 -4.99
CA CYS A 457 -6.27 11.08 -6.40
C CYS A 457 -6.13 9.58 -6.66
N LEU A 458 -7.25 8.92 -6.92
CA LEU A 458 -7.31 7.51 -7.32
C LEU A 458 -7.18 7.41 -8.83
N PHE A 459 -6.16 6.72 -9.31
CA PHE A 459 -6.05 6.28 -10.70
C PHE A 459 -6.45 4.82 -10.81
N VAL A 460 -7.46 4.55 -11.62
CA VAL A 460 -8.06 3.22 -11.75
C VAL A 460 -8.42 2.94 -13.21
N GLY A 461 -8.22 1.71 -13.65
CA GLY A 461 -8.73 1.24 -14.94
C GLY A 461 -10.21 0.82 -14.85
N ASP A 462 -10.86 0.74 -15.99
CA ASP A 462 -12.27 0.34 -16.10
C ASP A 462 -12.53 -1.07 -15.53
N GLY A 463 -11.61 -2.01 -15.72
CA GLY A 463 -11.71 -3.34 -15.10
C GLY A 463 -11.54 -3.30 -13.58
N GLY A 464 -10.53 -2.56 -13.08
CA GLY A 464 -10.25 -2.46 -11.65
C GLY A 464 -11.38 -1.78 -10.87
N LEU A 465 -11.94 -0.68 -11.41
CA LEU A 465 -13.05 0.02 -10.77
C LEU A 465 -14.26 -0.90 -10.56
N GLN A 466 -14.59 -1.72 -11.55
CA GLN A 466 -15.75 -2.61 -11.48
C GLN A 466 -15.62 -3.70 -10.41
N MET A 467 -14.41 -4.09 -10.01
CA MET A 467 -14.20 -5.14 -8.99
C MET A 467 -14.62 -4.72 -7.57
N THR A 468 -14.63 -3.42 -7.26
CA THR A 468 -15.03 -2.89 -5.95
C THR A 468 -15.97 -1.70 -6.08
N ILE A 469 -16.67 -1.58 -7.19
CA ILE A 469 -17.53 -0.45 -7.55
C ILE A 469 -18.64 -0.17 -6.52
N GLN A 470 -19.07 -1.18 -5.76
CA GLN A 470 -20.05 -1.05 -4.68
C GLN A 470 -19.57 -0.08 -3.57
N GLU A 471 -18.28 0.16 -3.46
CA GLU A 471 -17.74 1.12 -2.48
C GLU A 471 -18.02 2.60 -2.81
N LEU A 472 -18.58 2.88 -4.00
CA LEU A 472 -19.23 4.16 -4.26
C LEU A 472 -20.35 4.43 -3.24
N GLY A 473 -21.02 3.36 -2.73
CA GLY A 473 -21.97 3.45 -1.64
C GLY A 473 -21.34 3.91 -0.32
N THR A 474 -20.11 3.48 -0.04
CA THR A 474 -19.35 3.95 1.13
C THR A 474 -18.96 5.42 0.99
N ILE A 475 -18.51 5.83 -0.19
CA ILE A 475 -18.22 7.24 -0.51
C ILE A 475 -19.48 8.11 -0.29
N PHE A 476 -20.63 7.66 -0.80
CA PHE A 476 -21.88 8.37 -0.70
C PHE A 476 -22.34 8.55 0.76
N GLU A 477 -22.32 7.46 1.54
CA GLU A 477 -22.79 7.47 2.94
C GLU A 477 -21.93 8.37 3.83
N TYR A 478 -20.60 8.27 3.70
CA TYR A 478 -19.65 9.00 4.55
C TYR A 478 -19.16 10.33 3.94
N LYS A 479 -19.63 10.67 2.73
CA LYS A 479 -19.23 11.87 1.97
C LYS A 479 -17.72 12.02 1.87
N VAL A 480 -17.04 10.95 1.51
CA VAL A 480 -15.57 10.91 1.41
C VAL A 480 -15.13 11.58 0.10
N PRO A 481 -14.44 12.73 0.11
CA PRO A 481 -14.14 13.49 -1.11
C PRO A 481 -12.92 12.95 -1.87
N VAL A 482 -13.02 11.73 -2.39
CA VAL A 482 -12.00 11.10 -3.24
C VAL A 482 -12.12 11.63 -4.67
N LYS A 483 -10.98 11.88 -5.33
CA LYS A 483 -10.91 12.22 -6.76
C LYS A 483 -10.61 10.96 -7.55
N ILE A 484 -11.58 10.48 -8.32
CA ILE A 484 -11.51 9.23 -9.07
C ILE A 484 -11.18 9.57 -10.52
N ILE A 485 -9.98 9.21 -10.96
CA ILE A 485 -9.52 9.34 -12.34
C ILE A 485 -9.62 7.95 -12.97
N LEU A 486 -10.70 7.72 -13.68
CA LEU A 486 -10.95 6.49 -14.41
C LEU A 486 -10.28 6.56 -15.79
N LEU A 487 -9.24 5.77 -15.97
CA LEU A 487 -8.51 5.64 -17.23
C LEU A 487 -9.18 4.53 -18.07
N ASN A 488 -10.19 4.93 -18.84
CA ASN A 488 -11.08 4.03 -19.56
C ASN A 488 -10.55 3.74 -20.97
N ASN A 489 -10.04 2.54 -21.19
CA ASN A 489 -9.53 2.09 -22.47
C ASN A 489 -10.30 0.90 -23.06
N ASN A 490 -11.37 0.45 -22.43
CA ASN A 490 -12.18 -0.72 -22.80
C ASN A 490 -11.39 -2.04 -22.87
N PHE A 491 -10.35 -2.17 -22.04
CA PHE A 491 -9.52 -3.37 -21.97
C PHE A 491 -9.02 -3.66 -20.55
N LEU A 492 -8.77 -4.92 -20.26
CA LEU A 492 -7.82 -5.31 -19.23
C LEU A 492 -6.41 -5.01 -19.75
N GLY A 493 -6.01 -3.72 -19.66
CA GLY A 493 -4.93 -3.15 -20.46
C GLY A 493 -3.57 -3.83 -20.30
N MET A 494 -3.16 -4.20 -19.07
CA MET A 494 -1.88 -4.88 -18.85
C MET A 494 -1.92 -6.31 -19.42
N VAL A 495 -3.01 -7.05 -19.25
CA VAL A 495 -3.17 -8.40 -19.82
C VAL A 495 -3.15 -8.34 -21.35
N ARG A 496 -3.87 -7.38 -21.94
CA ARG A 496 -3.83 -7.12 -23.37
C ARG A 496 -2.40 -6.81 -23.87
N GLN A 497 -1.63 -5.98 -23.14
CA GLN A 497 -0.23 -5.67 -23.49
C GLN A 497 0.62 -6.94 -23.55
N TRP A 498 0.48 -7.86 -22.59
CA TRP A 498 1.16 -9.16 -22.63
C TRP A 498 0.72 -9.99 -23.83
N GLN A 499 -0.57 -10.04 -24.13
CA GLN A 499 -1.11 -10.74 -25.32
C GLN A 499 -0.56 -10.13 -26.62
N GLU A 500 -0.46 -8.79 -26.69
CA GLU A 500 0.14 -8.08 -27.82
C GLU A 500 1.59 -8.47 -28.04
N LEU A 501 2.41 -8.41 -26.99
CA LEU A 501 3.86 -8.55 -27.09
C LEU A 501 4.33 -10.00 -27.17
N PHE A 502 3.66 -10.94 -26.48
CA PHE A 502 4.19 -12.28 -26.26
C PHE A 502 3.26 -13.41 -26.69
N PHE A 503 2.00 -13.13 -27.04
CA PHE A 503 0.99 -14.15 -27.35
C PHE A 503 0.29 -13.88 -28.68
N HIS A 504 1.03 -13.44 -29.72
CA HIS A 504 0.57 -13.30 -31.11
C HIS A 504 -0.70 -12.45 -31.28
N LYS A 505 -0.95 -11.49 -30.38
CA LYS A 505 -2.16 -10.63 -30.37
C LYS A 505 -3.46 -11.42 -30.20
N HIS A 506 -3.41 -12.56 -29.52
CA HIS A 506 -4.62 -13.32 -29.17
C HIS A 506 -5.31 -12.66 -27.98
N TYR A 507 -6.15 -11.66 -28.25
CA TYR A 507 -6.87 -10.89 -27.21
C TYR A 507 -8.06 -11.69 -26.66
N SER A 508 -7.77 -12.74 -25.91
CA SER A 508 -8.77 -13.60 -25.28
C SER A 508 -9.21 -12.99 -23.96
N GLU A 509 -10.50 -12.71 -23.80
CA GLU A 509 -11.16 -12.22 -22.58
C GLU A 509 -10.56 -10.91 -22.02
N THR A 510 -9.97 -10.09 -22.86
CA THR A 510 -9.40 -8.79 -22.45
C THR A 510 -10.16 -7.56 -22.93
N PRO A 511 -10.87 -7.58 -24.10
CA PRO A 511 -11.79 -6.50 -24.46
C PRO A 511 -12.96 -6.41 -23.47
N MET A 512 -13.36 -5.20 -23.10
CA MET A 512 -14.45 -4.95 -22.17
C MET A 512 -15.53 -4.08 -22.79
N VAL A 513 -16.78 -4.38 -22.45
CA VAL A 513 -17.94 -3.51 -22.72
C VAL A 513 -18.33 -2.88 -21.39
N ASN A 514 -18.15 -1.57 -21.28
CA ASN A 514 -18.31 -0.85 -20.03
C ASN A 514 -19.71 -0.23 -19.89
N PRO A 515 -20.24 -0.09 -18.66
CA PRO A 515 -21.42 0.71 -18.39
C PRO A 515 -21.12 2.21 -18.54
N ASP A 516 -22.16 3.03 -18.54
CA ASP A 516 -22.01 4.47 -18.36
C ASP A 516 -21.60 4.77 -16.91
N PHE A 517 -20.31 4.98 -16.69
CA PHE A 517 -19.74 5.22 -15.36
C PHE A 517 -20.19 6.56 -14.75
N VAL A 518 -20.44 7.58 -15.58
CA VAL A 518 -20.92 8.89 -15.10
C VAL A 518 -22.35 8.77 -14.61
N ALA A 519 -23.21 8.10 -15.36
CA ALA A 519 -24.59 7.83 -14.92
C ALA A 519 -24.63 6.96 -13.66
N LEU A 520 -23.74 5.97 -13.55
CA LEU A 520 -23.63 5.12 -12.38
C LEU A 520 -23.18 5.93 -11.14
N CYS A 521 -22.15 6.77 -11.24
CA CYS A 521 -21.73 7.65 -10.16
C CYS A 521 -22.84 8.63 -9.75
N LYS A 522 -23.58 9.17 -10.72
CA LYS A 522 -24.73 10.03 -10.44
C LYS A 522 -25.81 9.30 -9.65
N ALA A 523 -26.05 8.01 -9.89
CA ALA A 523 -26.98 7.21 -9.09
C ALA A 523 -26.56 7.08 -7.61
N TYR A 524 -25.26 7.16 -7.33
CA TYR A 524 -24.70 7.27 -5.97
C TYR A 524 -24.53 8.72 -5.49
N GLY A 525 -25.11 9.72 -6.20
CA GLY A 525 -24.96 11.12 -5.81
C GLY A 525 -23.54 11.68 -5.92
N ILE A 526 -22.67 11.02 -6.67
CA ILE A 526 -21.29 11.44 -6.92
C ILE A 526 -21.23 12.20 -8.24
N LYS A 527 -20.62 13.39 -8.23
CA LYS A 527 -20.38 14.18 -9.44
C LYS A 527 -19.41 13.49 -10.36
N GLY A 528 -19.60 13.66 -11.65
CA GLY A 528 -18.67 13.11 -12.65
C GLY A 528 -18.93 13.65 -14.05
N GLU A 529 -17.92 13.51 -14.89
CA GLU A 529 -17.98 13.90 -16.29
C GLU A 529 -17.10 13.00 -17.16
N ASP A 530 -17.49 12.86 -18.45
CA ASP A 530 -16.67 12.22 -19.47
C ASP A 530 -15.69 13.24 -20.06
N VAL A 531 -14.44 12.81 -20.22
CA VAL A 531 -13.41 13.58 -20.92
C VAL A 531 -12.98 12.79 -22.16
N VAL A 532 -13.47 13.23 -23.32
CA VAL A 532 -13.20 12.58 -24.62
C VAL A 532 -12.14 13.36 -25.38
N GLU A 533 -12.24 14.69 -25.36
CA GLU A 533 -11.36 15.56 -26.10
C GLU A 533 -10.21 16.10 -25.23
N ARG A 534 -8.96 15.98 -25.69
CA ARG A 534 -7.75 16.47 -24.98
C ARG A 534 -7.83 17.94 -24.55
N LYS A 535 -8.47 18.79 -25.36
CA LYS A 535 -8.61 20.23 -25.04
C LYS A 535 -9.40 20.48 -23.75
N ASP A 536 -10.30 19.56 -23.38
CA ASP A 536 -11.18 19.71 -22.22
C ASP A 536 -10.55 19.19 -20.93
N LEU A 537 -9.49 18.35 -21.04
CA LEU A 537 -8.85 17.66 -19.92
C LEU A 537 -8.40 18.63 -18.80
N GLY A 538 -7.75 19.73 -19.15
CA GLY A 538 -7.23 20.69 -18.16
C GLY A 538 -8.34 21.33 -17.32
N GLN A 539 -9.45 21.73 -17.96
CA GLN A 539 -10.59 22.31 -17.24
C GLN A 539 -11.36 21.27 -16.42
N ALA A 540 -11.46 20.04 -16.91
CA ALA A 540 -12.09 18.94 -16.17
C ALA A 540 -11.27 18.58 -14.91
N ILE A 541 -9.94 18.48 -15.02
CA ILE A 541 -9.05 18.29 -13.86
C ILE A 541 -9.24 19.43 -12.84
N LYS A 542 -9.31 20.67 -13.30
CA LYS A 542 -9.53 21.79 -12.39
C LYS A 542 -10.86 21.70 -11.66
N ARG A 543 -11.97 21.42 -12.37
CA ARG A 543 -13.30 21.24 -11.74
C ARG A 543 -13.28 20.11 -10.71
N MET A 544 -12.63 18.99 -11.03
CA MET A 544 -12.49 17.86 -10.12
C MET A 544 -11.73 18.24 -8.85
N LEU A 545 -10.57 18.90 -8.98
CA LEU A 545 -9.72 19.25 -7.83
C LEU A 545 -10.33 20.35 -6.96
N ASP A 546 -11.04 21.31 -7.58
CA ASP A 546 -11.72 22.40 -6.87
C ASP A 546 -13.00 21.95 -6.15
N SER A 547 -13.51 20.75 -6.44
CA SER A 547 -14.71 20.22 -5.76
C SER A 547 -14.39 19.76 -4.34
N ASP A 548 -15.21 20.14 -3.36
CA ASP A 548 -15.14 19.66 -1.98
C ASP A 548 -15.76 18.26 -1.79
N GLU A 549 -16.36 17.71 -2.85
CA GLU A 549 -17.04 16.41 -2.84
C GLU A 549 -16.24 15.37 -3.65
N ALA A 550 -16.68 14.12 -3.55
CA ALA A 550 -16.20 13.07 -4.44
C ALA A 550 -16.49 13.42 -5.90
N TYR A 551 -15.55 13.08 -6.77
CA TYR A 551 -15.66 13.41 -8.20
C TYR A 551 -15.05 12.33 -9.06
N LEU A 552 -15.76 11.91 -10.12
CA LEU A 552 -15.26 10.99 -11.13
C LEU A 552 -14.91 11.76 -12.42
N LEU A 553 -13.69 11.61 -12.91
CA LEU A 553 -13.34 11.88 -14.31
C LEU A 553 -13.26 10.55 -15.05
N ASN A 554 -14.20 10.30 -15.98
CA ASN A 554 -14.09 9.18 -16.92
C ASN A 554 -13.31 9.65 -18.15
N VAL A 555 -12.01 9.36 -18.17
CA VAL A 555 -11.12 9.80 -19.25
C VAL A 555 -11.01 8.72 -20.31
N CYS A 556 -11.45 9.02 -21.53
CA CYS A 556 -11.34 8.12 -22.69
C CYS A 556 -9.88 8.05 -23.15
N ILE A 557 -9.24 6.91 -22.91
CA ILE A 557 -7.83 6.67 -23.18
C ILE A 557 -7.65 5.86 -24.45
N GLN A 558 -6.52 6.09 -25.16
CA GLN A 558 -6.08 5.30 -26.30
C GLN A 558 -6.10 3.78 -25.95
N PRO A 559 -6.94 2.95 -26.62
CA PRO A 559 -7.14 1.56 -26.27
C PRO A 559 -5.86 0.70 -26.32
N TYR A 560 -4.95 1.03 -27.23
CA TYR A 560 -3.72 0.27 -27.47
C TYR A 560 -2.48 0.88 -26.82
N ASN A 561 -2.66 1.86 -25.93
CA ASN A 561 -1.55 2.40 -25.14
C ASN A 561 -0.84 1.28 -24.37
N MET A 562 0.49 1.34 -24.28
CA MET A 562 1.34 0.37 -23.61
C MET A 562 2.31 1.05 -22.65
N VAL A 563 2.70 0.32 -21.61
CA VAL A 563 3.67 0.82 -20.63
C VAL A 563 5.07 0.56 -21.13
N PHE A 564 5.79 1.62 -21.44
CA PHE A 564 7.21 1.63 -21.75
C PHE A 564 7.94 2.71 -20.92
N PRO A 565 9.28 2.58 -20.71
CA PRO A 565 10.10 1.43 -21.08
C PRO A 565 9.71 0.21 -20.29
N MET A 566 10.09 -0.96 -20.78
CA MET A 566 9.78 -2.22 -20.14
C MET A 566 10.96 -3.19 -20.24
N THR A 567 11.35 -3.79 -19.13
CA THR A 567 12.22 -4.97 -19.10
C THR A 567 11.34 -6.21 -19.08
N PRO A 568 11.41 -7.10 -20.08
CA PRO A 568 10.61 -8.32 -20.09
C PRO A 568 10.90 -9.20 -18.86
N ALA A 569 9.88 -9.91 -18.36
CA ALA A 569 10.01 -10.77 -17.19
C ALA A 569 11.12 -11.84 -17.42
N GLY A 570 11.98 -12.04 -16.41
CA GLY A 570 13.11 -12.98 -16.50
C GLY A 570 14.26 -12.54 -17.40
N SER A 571 14.21 -11.33 -17.97
CA SER A 571 15.31 -10.73 -18.72
C SER A 571 16.31 -10.02 -17.80
N ASN A 572 17.50 -9.75 -18.33
CA ASN A 572 18.44 -8.84 -17.67
C ASN A 572 17.84 -7.44 -17.52
N VAL A 573 18.08 -6.79 -16.40
CA VAL A 573 17.49 -5.48 -16.03
C VAL A 573 17.79 -4.38 -17.04
N ASP A 574 18.92 -4.47 -17.79
CA ASP A 574 19.32 -3.55 -18.84
C ASP A 574 18.84 -3.93 -20.26
N ASN A 575 18.10 -5.03 -20.40
CA ASN A 575 17.44 -5.38 -21.66
C ASN A 575 16.10 -4.64 -21.77
N ILE A 576 16.14 -3.38 -22.14
CA ILE A 576 15.02 -2.45 -22.01
C ILE A 576 14.36 -2.20 -23.36
N MET A 577 13.08 -2.52 -23.48
CA MET A 577 12.22 -2.18 -24.61
C MET A 577 11.78 -0.71 -24.50
N LEU A 578 11.99 0.05 -25.56
CA LEU A 578 11.49 1.44 -25.69
C LEU A 578 10.07 1.48 -26.29
N ASN A 579 9.77 0.50 -27.11
CA ASN A 579 8.46 0.20 -27.69
C ASN A 579 8.41 -1.29 -28.08
N ALA A 580 7.38 -1.72 -28.79
CA ALA A 580 7.19 -3.14 -29.17
C ALA A 580 8.32 -3.73 -30.05
N THR A 581 9.13 -2.90 -30.68
CA THR A 581 10.14 -3.30 -31.69
C THR A 581 11.54 -2.74 -31.45
N GLU A 582 11.67 -1.73 -30.60
CA GLU A 582 12.94 -1.02 -30.36
C GLU A 582 13.42 -1.24 -28.92
N HIS A 583 14.70 -1.54 -28.78
CA HIS A 583 15.37 -1.69 -27.49
C HIS A 583 16.36 -0.55 -27.27
N TYR A 584 16.62 -0.23 -26.00
CA TYR A 584 17.72 0.64 -25.62
C TYR A 584 19.06 -0.07 -25.86
N ILE A 585 19.99 0.59 -26.55
CA ILE A 585 21.32 0.07 -26.90
C ILE A 585 22.41 0.99 -26.31
#